data_fd9a449d91d92453e21f1b444624a70f
#
_entry.id   fd9a449d91d92453e21f1b444624a70f
#
_cell.length_a   1.000
_cell.length_b   1.000
_cell.length_c   1.000
_cell.angle_alpha   90.00
_cell.angle_beta   90.00
_cell.angle_gamma   90.00
#
_symmetry.space_group_name_H-M   'P 1'
#
loop_
_entity.id
_entity.type
_entity.pdbx_description
1 polymer ?
#
loop_
_entity_poly.entity_id
_entity_poly.type
_entity_poly.pdbx_seq_one_letter_code
_entity_poly.pdbx_strand_id
1 'polypeptide(L)'
;SLLFVFSLLFFCGIQGQSLPSFELTSAWKTKIESMVKEQIKTPTKDKKKLLIFSLHTGFNHWTIPHTEAVMEMIAQNSGAFEITLSKDIAVFEKDQLSKFDVVLLNNNCSRGERRDLFWDVFNKDASLNEQQKIKRANQLEKNLIQFVKKGNGLVLLHGGIVMQNNSLEFSDMAGGSFDFHPPQQEVHVKLVDPSHPLVNSFDPEGFVHFDEPYFFKNAYFRYDFRPLLYLELDKIKMKRPRPKDKIKYISWIKRHGRGRVFYSSPSHNAQSFENPKLLQFLYNGLLYAAGFVDCDDSAINNQIN
;
A
#
# COMPACT_ATOMS: atom_id res chain seq x y z
N SER A 1 18.79 -59.31 24.80
CA SER A 1 19.23 -58.15 24.03
C SER A 1 18.06 -57.51 23.34
N LEU A 2 17.55 -56.40 23.91
CA LEU A 2 16.50 -55.59 23.31
C LEU A 2 17.17 -54.42 22.56
N LEU A 3 17.06 -54.41 21.24
CA LEU A 3 17.46 -53.26 20.43
C LEU A 3 16.33 -52.22 20.43
N PHE A 4 16.60 -51.08 21.03
CA PHE A 4 15.75 -49.89 20.88
C PHE A 4 16.16 -49.17 19.59
N VAL A 5 15.26 -49.18 18.61
CA VAL A 5 15.39 -48.36 17.39
C VAL A 5 14.79 -46.98 17.71
N PHE A 6 15.68 -45.96 17.83
CA PHE A 6 15.26 -44.55 17.93
C PHE A 6 14.92 -44.07 16.51
N SER A 7 13.63 -43.93 16.25
CA SER A 7 13.16 -43.26 15.02
C SER A 7 13.29 -41.75 15.21
N LEU A 8 14.30 -41.15 14.58
CA LEU A 8 14.41 -39.67 14.46
C LEU A 8 13.34 -39.19 13.46
N LEU A 9 12.25 -38.66 14.00
CA LEU A 9 11.31 -37.87 13.22
C LEU A 9 11.96 -36.53 12.87
N PHE A 10 12.46 -36.39 11.65
CA PHE A 10 12.82 -35.11 11.08
C PHE A 10 11.51 -34.28 10.91
N PHE A 11 11.26 -33.36 11.81
CA PHE A 11 10.32 -32.28 11.58
C PHE A 11 10.94 -31.36 10.52
N CYS A 12 10.63 -31.60 9.27
CA CYS A 12 10.88 -30.64 8.20
C CYS A 12 9.92 -29.48 8.42
N GLY A 13 10.36 -28.47 9.18
CA GLY A 13 9.65 -27.20 9.30
C GLY A 13 9.57 -26.58 7.91
N ILE A 14 8.38 -26.46 7.35
CA ILE A 14 8.13 -25.64 6.17
C ILE A 14 8.42 -24.20 6.58
N GLN A 15 9.67 -23.78 6.49
CA GLN A 15 10.01 -22.36 6.46
C GLN A 15 9.39 -21.82 5.16
N GLY A 16 8.45 -20.89 5.28
CA GLY A 16 7.90 -20.19 4.13
C GLY A 16 9.07 -19.61 3.33
N GLN A 17 9.20 -19.99 2.06
CA GLN A 17 10.17 -19.39 1.17
C GLN A 17 9.89 -17.89 1.12
N SER A 18 10.87 -17.06 1.42
CA SER A 18 10.86 -15.64 1.12
C SER A 18 11.77 -15.40 -0.09
N LEU A 19 11.41 -14.45 -0.96
CA LEU A 19 12.35 -14.02 -1.99
C LEU A 19 13.57 -13.36 -1.33
N PRO A 20 14.78 -13.55 -1.90
CA PRO A 20 15.96 -12.90 -1.38
C PRO A 20 15.83 -11.38 -1.50
N SER A 21 16.15 -10.68 -0.42
CA SER A 21 16.33 -9.22 -0.46
C SER A 21 17.62 -8.88 -1.22
N PHE A 22 17.63 -7.72 -1.85
CA PHE A 22 18.81 -7.15 -2.48
C PHE A 22 18.87 -5.63 -2.28
N GLU A 23 20.05 -5.08 -2.40
CA GLU A 23 20.23 -3.63 -2.30
C GLU A 23 19.74 -2.90 -3.54
N LEU A 24 19.30 -1.67 -3.36
CA LEU A 24 18.90 -0.79 -4.46
C LEU A 24 20.13 -0.38 -5.28
N THR A 25 20.42 -1.11 -6.35
CA THR A 25 21.57 -0.86 -7.23
C THR A 25 21.24 0.06 -8.40
N SER A 26 22.26 0.73 -8.95
CA SER A 26 22.10 1.55 -10.17
C SER A 26 21.65 0.69 -11.37
N ALA A 27 22.14 -0.55 -11.48
CA ALA A 27 21.76 -1.46 -12.55
C ALA A 27 20.24 -1.80 -12.49
N TRP A 28 19.73 -2.10 -11.30
CA TRP A 28 18.31 -2.36 -11.12
C TRP A 28 17.47 -1.09 -11.40
N LYS A 29 17.90 0.08 -10.93
CA LYS A 29 17.23 1.35 -11.26
C LYS A 29 17.15 1.59 -12.76
N THR A 30 18.24 1.38 -13.50
CA THR A 30 18.27 1.53 -14.96
C THR A 30 17.30 0.56 -15.64
N LYS A 31 17.24 -0.70 -15.17
CA LYS A 31 16.26 -1.68 -15.67
C LYS A 31 14.83 -1.22 -15.49
N ILE A 32 14.47 -0.78 -14.28
CA ILE A 32 13.11 -0.30 -13.99
C ILE A 32 12.79 0.98 -14.78
N GLU A 33 13.73 1.92 -14.85
CA GLU A 33 13.55 3.16 -15.59
C GLU A 33 13.27 2.93 -17.08
N SER A 34 13.94 1.94 -17.69
CA SER A 34 13.67 1.53 -19.07
C SER A 34 12.21 1.08 -19.23
N MET A 35 11.74 0.21 -18.33
CA MET A 35 10.34 -0.28 -18.34
C MET A 35 9.36 0.88 -18.13
N VAL A 36 9.65 1.81 -17.21
CA VAL A 36 8.81 2.98 -16.94
C VAL A 36 8.70 3.85 -18.17
N LYS A 37 9.80 4.13 -18.89
CA LYS A 37 9.80 4.94 -20.12
C LYS A 37 8.99 4.32 -21.26
N GLU A 38 8.94 3.01 -21.35
CA GLU A 38 8.13 2.29 -22.34
C GLU A 38 6.63 2.37 -22.06
N GLN A 39 6.24 2.26 -20.77
CA GLN A 39 4.84 2.18 -20.35
C GLN A 39 4.21 3.56 -20.15
N ILE A 40 4.94 4.50 -19.56
CA ILE A 40 4.38 5.75 -19.08
C ILE A 40 4.54 6.85 -20.12
N LYS A 41 3.39 7.37 -20.61
CA LYS A 41 3.34 8.49 -21.54
C LYS A 41 2.79 9.73 -20.84
N THR A 42 3.37 10.88 -21.12
CA THR A 42 3.00 12.17 -20.52
C THR A 42 1.58 12.57 -20.93
N PRO A 43 0.64 12.73 -19.99
CA PRO A 43 -0.74 13.03 -20.36
C PRO A 43 -1.16 14.49 -20.19
N THR A 44 -0.40 15.35 -19.51
CA THR A 44 -0.92 16.64 -19.07
C THR A 44 0.12 17.75 -19.04
N LYS A 45 -0.34 19.00 -19.23
CA LYS A 45 0.46 20.21 -19.08
C LYS A 45 0.50 20.71 -17.62
N ASP A 46 -0.49 20.36 -16.83
CA ASP A 46 -0.61 20.79 -15.44
C ASP A 46 0.11 19.82 -14.51
N LYS A 47 0.98 20.34 -13.65
CA LYS A 47 1.70 19.56 -12.67
C LYS A 47 0.99 19.57 -11.31
N LYS A 48 0.97 18.42 -10.65
CA LYS A 48 0.52 18.26 -9.27
C LYS A 48 1.72 18.06 -8.33
N LYS A 49 1.60 18.54 -7.10
CA LYS A 49 2.65 18.38 -6.09
C LYS A 49 2.44 17.07 -5.33
N LEU A 50 3.38 16.15 -5.47
CA LEU A 50 3.37 14.83 -4.87
C LEU A 50 4.35 14.75 -3.71
N LEU A 51 3.84 14.42 -2.51
CA LEU A 51 4.66 14.00 -1.37
C LEU A 51 4.78 12.48 -1.37
N ILE A 52 5.99 11.93 -1.43
CA ILE A 52 6.29 10.53 -1.16
C ILE A 52 6.86 10.44 0.25
N PHE A 53 6.11 9.81 1.15
CA PHE A 53 6.47 9.68 2.56
C PHE A 53 6.86 8.24 2.89
N SER A 54 8.12 8.03 3.32
CA SER A 54 8.73 6.70 3.46
C SER A 54 9.26 6.42 4.88
N LEU A 55 8.72 7.06 5.92
CA LEU A 55 9.04 6.75 7.30
C LEU A 55 8.31 5.49 7.77
N HIS A 56 8.99 4.60 8.44
CA HIS A 56 8.42 3.53 9.26
C HIS A 56 8.91 3.64 10.70
N THR A 57 8.15 3.13 11.64
CA THR A 57 8.54 3.03 13.06
C THR A 57 8.45 1.59 13.56
N GLY A 58 7.70 0.76 12.87
CA GLY A 58 7.54 -0.68 13.09
C GLY A 58 8.39 -1.52 12.14
N PHE A 59 7.73 -2.45 11.43
CA PHE A 59 8.40 -3.35 10.50
C PHE A 59 9.12 -2.58 9.39
N ASN A 60 10.41 -2.85 9.24
CA ASN A 60 11.22 -2.25 8.18
C ASN A 60 11.18 -3.13 6.93
N HIS A 61 10.32 -2.80 6.00
CA HIS A 61 10.33 -3.44 4.68
C HIS A 61 11.62 -3.06 3.95
N TRP A 62 12.42 -4.06 3.58
CA TRP A 62 13.65 -3.83 2.82
C TRP A 62 13.40 -3.13 1.47
N THR A 63 12.17 -3.19 0.98
CA THR A 63 11.71 -2.60 -0.28
C THR A 63 11.37 -1.12 -0.20
N ILE A 64 11.36 -0.50 0.96
CA ILE A 64 11.06 0.94 1.10
C ILE A 64 11.87 1.81 0.12
N PRO A 65 13.22 1.68 0.03
CA PRO A 65 13.99 2.47 -0.93
C PRO A 65 13.69 2.12 -2.39
N HIS A 66 13.35 0.86 -2.69
CA HIS A 66 12.97 0.44 -4.03
C HIS A 66 11.63 1.04 -4.45
N THR A 67 10.62 0.94 -3.58
CA THR A 67 9.29 1.52 -3.82
C THR A 67 9.38 3.04 -3.99
N GLU A 68 10.16 3.73 -3.14
CA GLU A 68 10.40 5.17 -3.25
C GLU A 68 10.99 5.50 -4.62
N ALA A 69 12.07 4.81 -5.04
CA ALA A 69 12.72 5.04 -6.33
C ALA A 69 11.79 4.74 -7.52
N VAL A 70 10.99 3.67 -7.45
CA VAL A 70 10.02 3.32 -8.50
C VAL A 70 8.97 4.41 -8.67
N MET A 71 8.37 4.86 -7.56
CA MET A 71 7.32 5.88 -7.62
C MET A 71 7.87 7.25 -8.03
N GLU A 72 9.11 7.57 -7.62
CA GLU A 72 9.82 8.75 -8.10
C GLU A 72 10.05 8.68 -9.62
N MET A 73 10.57 7.55 -10.16
CA MET A 73 10.77 7.35 -11.60
C MET A 73 9.46 7.45 -12.39
N ILE A 74 8.39 6.82 -11.89
CA ILE A 74 7.05 6.90 -12.49
C ILE A 74 6.58 8.36 -12.56
N ALA A 75 6.65 9.08 -11.46
CA ALA A 75 6.19 10.46 -11.38
C ALA A 75 7.04 11.40 -12.23
N GLN A 76 8.38 11.25 -12.25
CA GLN A 76 9.30 12.03 -13.07
C GLN A 76 9.05 11.80 -14.57
N ASN A 77 9.00 10.53 -14.99
CA ASN A 77 8.81 10.20 -16.42
C ASN A 77 7.43 10.59 -16.94
N SER A 78 6.41 10.65 -16.07
CA SER A 78 5.09 11.15 -16.45
C SER A 78 5.08 12.65 -16.77
N GLY A 79 6.03 13.42 -16.24
CA GLY A 79 6.03 14.88 -16.33
C GLY A 79 4.89 15.59 -15.59
N ALA A 80 3.99 14.82 -14.96
CA ALA A 80 2.76 15.31 -14.32
C ALA A 80 2.94 15.74 -12.85
N PHE A 81 4.14 15.53 -12.26
CA PHE A 81 4.34 15.77 -10.84
C PHE A 81 5.60 16.59 -10.53
N GLU A 82 5.47 17.45 -9.52
CA GLU A 82 6.57 17.99 -8.74
C GLU A 82 6.70 17.14 -7.47
N ILE A 83 7.87 16.52 -7.23
CA ILE A 83 8.03 15.47 -6.24
C ILE A 83 8.79 16.01 -5.01
N THR A 84 8.30 15.68 -3.83
CA THR A 84 8.99 15.85 -2.56
C THR A 84 9.09 14.50 -1.87
N LEU A 85 10.30 14.08 -1.51
CA LEU A 85 10.55 12.90 -0.69
C LEU A 85 10.71 13.34 0.76
N SER A 86 10.09 12.64 1.71
CA SER A 86 10.22 12.95 3.12
C SER A 86 10.11 11.72 4.02
N LYS A 87 10.79 11.82 5.18
CA LYS A 87 10.64 10.92 6.34
C LYS A 87 10.34 11.72 7.62
N ASP A 88 10.09 13.02 7.49
CA ASP A 88 9.79 13.90 8.61
C ASP A 88 8.27 14.08 8.75
N ILE A 89 7.74 13.74 9.94
CA ILE A 89 6.31 13.88 10.22
C ILE A 89 5.81 15.33 10.21
N ALA A 90 6.72 16.32 10.29
CA ALA A 90 6.37 17.74 10.20
C ALA A 90 5.70 18.10 8.87
N VAL A 91 5.87 17.29 7.81
CA VAL A 91 5.16 17.48 6.53
C VAL A 91 3.64 17.33 6.68
N PHE A 92 3.14 16.70 7.74
CA PHE A 92 1.72 16.55 8.06
C PHE A 92 1.16 17.70 8.92
N GLU A 93 1.98 18.67 9.30
CA GLU A 93 1.46 19.93 9.84
C GLU A 93 0.61 20.61 8.75
N LYS A 94 -0.50 21.22 9.17
CA LYS A 94 -1.54 21.74 8.26
C LYS A 94 -0.98 22.63 7.15
N ASP A 95 -0.06 23.55 7.51
CA ASP A 95 0.50 24.52 6.56
C ASP A 95 1.52 23.88 5.60
N GLN A 96 2.21 22.80 6.04
CA GLN A 96 3.11 22.05 5.18
C GLN A 96 2.32 21.14 4.24
N LEU A 97 1.36 20.39 4.77
CA LEU A 97 0.55 19.45 4.02
C LEU A 97 -0.28 20.15 2.92
N SER A 98 -0.74 21.38 3.19
CA SER A 98 -1.50 22.17 2.22
C SER A 98 -0.72 22.56 0.95
N LYS A 99 0.60 22.36 0.94
CA LYS A 99 1.43 22.61 -0.25
C LYS A 99 1.37 21.49 -1.29
N PHE A 100 0.79 20.36 -0.93
CA PHE A 100 0.71 19.18 -1.79
C PHE A 100 -0.70 18.98 -2.36
N ASP A 101 -0.78 18.26 -3.47
CA ASP A 101 -2.03 17.80 -4.07
C ASP A 101 -2.27 16.31 -3.80
N VAL A 102 -1.19 15.54 -3.65
CA VAL A 102 -1.23 14.09 -3.42
C VAL A 102 -0.19 13.70 -2.37
N VAL A 103 -0.60 12.82 -1.46
CA VAL A 103 0.31 12.13 -0.52
C VAL A 103 0.38 10.66 -0.91
N LEU A 104 1.60 10.12 -1.02
CA LEU A 104 1.87 8.71 -1.18
C LEU A 104 2.53 8.17 0.10
N LEU A 105 1.88 7.19 0.72
CA LEU A 105 2.38 6.46 1.88
C LEU A 105 3.06 5.17 1.43
N ASN A 106 4.36 5.08 1.66
CA ASN A 106 5.23 3.98 1.24
C ASN A 106 5.62 3.11 2.44
N ASN A 107 4.92 1.99 2.64
CA ASN A 107 5.29 1.00 3.66
C ASN A 107 5.46 1.56 5.09
N ASN A 108 4.60 2.48 5.49
CA ASN A 108 4.68 3.24 6.75
C ASN A 108 4.22 2.42 7.97
N CYS A 109 4.77 1.23 8.18
CA CYS A 109 4.38 0.40 9.31
C CYS A 109 4.70 1.06 10.64
N SER A 110 3.66 1.22 11.49
CA SER A 110 3.78 1.64 12.87
C SER A 110 4.06 0.44 13.81
N ARG A 111 4.61 0.72 14.99
CA ARG A 111 5.00 -0.30 15.97
C ARG A 111 4.07 -0.35 17.17
N GLY A 112 4.36 -1.32 18.06
CA GLY A 112 3.74 -1.44 19.37
C GLY A 112 2.24 -1.70 19.33
N GLU A 113 1.60 -1.57 20.49
CA GLU A 113 0.16 -1.82 20.65
C GLU A 113 -0.69 -0.68 20.11
N ARG A 114 -0.20 0.57 20.17
CA ARG A 114 -0.96 1.73 19.67
C ARG A 114 -1.11 1.71 18.16
N ARG A 115 -0.10 1.21 17.43
CA ARG A 115 -0.10 1.20 15.96
C ARG A 115 -0.38 2.58 15.38
N ASP A 116 0.33 3.59 15.91
CA ASP A 116 0.22 5.01 15.58
C ASP A 116 1.63 5.55 15.29
N LEU A 117 1.96 5.76 14.02
CA LEU A 117 3.28 6.19 13.58
C LEU A 117 3.62 7.59 14.12
N PHE A 118 2.67 8.49 14.16
CA PHE A 118 2.92 9.85 14.66
C PHE A 118 3.23 9.83 16.16
N TRP A 119 2.48 9.07 16.95
CA TRP A 119 2.77 8.89 18.36
C TRP A 119 4.13 8.21 18.58
N ASP A 120 4.48 7.22 17.77
CA ASP A 120 5.78 6.54 17.85
C ASP A 120 6.95 7.52 17.71
N VAL A 121 6.81 8.53 16.85
CA VAL A 121 7.83 9.59 16.69
C VAL A 121 7.82 10.52 17.89
N PHE A 122 6.68 11.07 18.29
CA PHE A 122 6.59 11.97 19.44
C PHE A 122 6.97 11.29 20.75
N ASN A 123 6.80 9.99 20.87
CA ASN A 123 7.17 9.26 22.07
C ASN A 123 8.68 9.25 22.35
N LYS A 124 9.50 9.55 21.35
CA LYS A 124 10.95 9.72 21.48
C LYS A 124 11.34 11.12 22.02
N ASP A 125 10.41 12.06 22.02
CA ASP A 125 10.65 13.42 22.49
C ASP A 125 10.41 13.49 24.00
N ALA A 126 11.52 13.56 24.76
CA ALA A 126 11.49 13.63 26.22
C ALA A 126 10.94 14.98 26.76
N SER A 127 10.85 16.01 25.93
CA SER A 127 10.31 17.33 26.33
C SER A 127 8.78 17.31 26.39
N LEU A 128 8.10 16.31 25.81
CA LEU A 128 6.66 16.19 25.78
C LEU A 128 6.15 15.23 26.84
N ASN A 129 5.10 15.64 27.57
CA ASN A 129 4.33 14.72 28.39
C ASN A 129 3.39 13.85 27.53
N GLU A 130 2.82 12.79 28.11
CA GLU A 130 2.00 11.81 27.37
C GLU A 130 0.76 12.45 26.70
N GLN A 131 0.10 13.39 27.37
CA GLN A 131 -1.05 14.09 26.79
C GLN A 131 -0.67 14.95 25.59
N GLN A 132 0.48 15.60 25.65
CA GLN A 132 1.00 16.41 24.53
C GLN A 132 1.36 15.53 23.34
N LYS A 133 1.99 14.37 23.57
CA LYS A 133 2.31 13.38 22.50
C LYS A 133 1.04 12.91 21.80
N ILE A 134 0.05 12.47 22.56
CA ILE A 134 -1.26 12.03 22.02
C ILE A 134 -1.94 13.16 21.24
N LYS A 135 -2.01 14.36 21.81
CA LYS A 135 -2.66 15.52 21.17
C LYS A 135 -1.99 15.85 19.82
N ARG A 136 -0.65 15.88 19.79
CA ARG A 136 0.08 16.18 18.56
C ARG A 136 -0.07 15.07 17.52
N ALA A 137 0.02 13.80 17.90
CA ALA A 137 -0.19 12.68 17.01
C ALA A 137 -1.59 12.70 16.37
N ASN A 138 -2.63 12.87 17.19
CA ASN A 138 -4.01 12.98 16.72
C ASN A 138 -4.21 14.19 15.80
N GLN A 139 -3.48 15.28 16.02
CA GLN A 139 -3.58 16.47 15.16
C GLN A 139 -3.01 16.19 13.76
N LEU A 140 -1.87 15.51 13.64
CA LEU A 140 -1.28 15.17 12.34
C LEU A 140 -2.18 14.18 11.58
N GLU A 141 -2.74 13.19 12.27
CA GLU A 141 -3.71 12.28 11.66
C GLU A 141 -4.95 13.02 11.13
N LYS A 142 -5.54 13.88 11.95
CA LYS A 142 -6.67 14.72 11.54
C LYS A 142 -6.33 15.60 10.35
N ASN A 143 -5.13 16.17 10.31
CA ASN A 143 -4.68 16.97 9.19
C ASN A 143 -4.67 16.17 7.89
N LEU A 144 -4.13 14.93 7.92
CA LEU A 144 -4.11 14.04 6.76
C LEU A 144 -5.54 13.67 6.31
N ILE A 145 -6.39 13.25 7.24
CA ILE A 145 -7.79 12.89 6.94
C ILE A 145 -8.54 14.08 6.32
N GLN A 146 -8.38 15.28 6.89
CA GLN A 146 -9.01 16.49 6.37
C GLN A 146 -8.43 16.94 5.03
N PHE A 147 -7.12 16.72 4.79
CA PHE A 147 -6.48 16.97 3.52
C PHE A 147 -7.16 16.15 2.40
N VAL A 148 -7.32 14.85 2.61
CA VAL A 148 -8.03 13.99 1.65
C VAL A 148 -9.49 14.41 1.51
N LYS A 149 -10.22 14.58 2.63
CA LYS A 149 -11.64 14.94 2.62
C LYS A 149 -11.94 16.23 1.84
N LYS A 150 -10.98 17.16 1.77
CA LYS A 150 -11.09 18.42 1.04
C LYS A 150 -10.89 18.31 -0.46
N GLY A 151 -10.47 17.16 -0.98
CA GLY A 151 -10.35 16.91 -2.42
C GLY A 151 -8.97 16.52 -2.90
N ASN A 152 -8.01 16.35 -1.99
CA ASN A 152 -6.65 15.93 -2.34
C ASN A 152 -6.54 14.40 -2.45
N GLY A 153 -5.44 13.92 -3.06
CA GLY A 153 -5.20 12.51 -3.31
C GLY A 153 -4.44 11.80 -2.21
N LEU A 154 -4.74 10.53 -2.02
CA LEU A 154 -3.98 9.62 -1.17
C LEU A 154 -3.68 8.32 -1.91
N VAL A 155 -2.42 7.94 -1.94
CA VAL A 155 -1.94 6.64 -2.43
C VAL A 155 -1.35 5.89 -1.24
N LEU A 156 -1.76 4.63 -1.03
CA LEU A 156 -1.18 3.76 -0.01
C LEU A 156 -0.62 2.52 -0.71
N LEU A 157 0.67 2.28 -0.52
CA LEU A 157 1.36 1.12 -1.08
C LEU A 157 1.72 0.14 0.03
N HIS A 158 1.26 -1.09 -0.12
CA HIS A 158 1.50 -2.23 0.76
C HIS A 158 1.33 -1.85 2.24
N GLY A 159 2.40 -1.81 3.02
CA GLY A 159 2.39 -1.42 4.43
C GLY A 159 2.02 0.05 4.72
N GLY A 160 1.76 0.87 3.70
CA GLY A 160 1.24 2.23 3.90
C GLY A 160 -0.09 2.27 4.66
N ILE A 161 -0.92 1.23 4.49
CA ILE A 161 -2.19 1.08 5.21
C ILE A 161 -2.01 0.81 6.72
N VAL A 162 -0.79 0.45 7.15
CA VAL A 162 -0.46 0.11 8.55
C VAL A 162 -0.05 1.33 9.37
N MET A 163 0.06 2.50 8.75
CA MET A 163 0.57 3.73 9.36
C MET A 163 -0.19 4.10 10.66
N GLN A 164 -1.52 4.05 10.62
CA GLN A 164 -2.44 4.34 11.73
C GLN A 164 -3.41 3.16 11.92
N ASN A 165 -2.86 1.97 12.11
CA ASN A 165 -3.59 0.70 11.95
C ASN A 165 -4.74 0.49 12.94
N ASN A 166 -4.70 1.15 14.10
CA ASN A 166 -5.77 1.07 15.10
C ASN A 166 -6.75 2.25 15.06
N SER A 167 -6.50 3.24 14.20
CA SER A 167 -7.44 4.34 14.00
C SER A 167 -8.61 3.91 13.12
N LEU A 168 -9.83 4.06 13.63
CA LEU A 168 -11.04 3.80 12.86
C LEU A 168 -11.30 4.89 11.81
N GLU A 169 -10.90 6.13 12.10
CA GLU A 169 -11.04 7.25 11.15
C GLU A 169 -10.08 7.08 9.96
N PHE A 170 -8.82 6.68 10.23
CA PHE A 170 -7.87 6.35 9.16
C PHE A 170 -8.34 5.13 8.36
N SER A 171 -8.84 4.09 9.04
CA SER A 171 -9.41 2.91 8.39
C SER A 171 -10.57 3.28 7.46
N ASP A 172 -11.44 4.18 7.90
CA ASP A 172 -12.54 4.70 7.08
C ASP A 172 -12.03 5.41 5.82
N MET A 173 -11.04 6.27 5.97
CA MET A 173 -10.42 6.96 4.84
C MET A 173 -9.73 5.99 3.89
N ALA A 174 -8.94 5.05 4.39
CA ALA A 174 -8.14 4.11 3.60
C ALA A 174 -8.98 2.99 2.97
N GLY A 175 -10.18 2.71 3.49
CA GLY A 175 -11.03 1.58 3.07
C GLY A 175 -10.76 0.29 3.84
N GLY A 176 -9.92 0.32 4.89
CA GLY A 176 -9.59 -0.83 5.72
C GLY A 176 -8.38 -0.58 6.60
N SER A 177 -8.10 -1.54 7.48
CA SER A 177 -6.86 -1.64 8.25
C SER A 177 -6.25 -3.01 8.02
N PHE A 178 -4.94 -3.14 8.15
CA PHE A 178 -4.25 -4.42 8.12
C PHE A 178 -4.65 -5.27 9.34
N ASP A 179 -4.92 -6.56 9.12
CA ASP A 179 -5.18 -7.53 10.17
C ASP A 179 -3.99 -8.48 10.35
N PHE A 180 -3.71 -9.29 9.35
CA PHE A 180 -2.55 -10.20 9.31
C PHE A 180 -2.20 -10.57 7.86
N HIS A 181 -1.10 -11.30 7.69
CA HIS A 181 -0.76 -12.03 6.48
C HIS A 181 -0.24 -13.43 6.82
N PRO A 182 -0.53 -14.47 6.02
CA PRO A 182 0.22 -15.71 6.04
C PRO A 182 1.63 -15.49 5.48
N PRO A 183 2.53 -16.49 5.55
CA PRO A 183 3.85 -16.40 4.94
C PRO A 183 3.78 -16.00 3.47
N GLN A 184 4.82 -15.30 3.01
CA GLN A 184 5.01 -15.00 1.58
C GLN A 184 4.89 -16.26 0.75
N GLN A 185 4.23 -16.16 -0.38
CA GLN A 185 3.96 -17.29 -1.25
C GLN A 185 3.64 -16.80 -2.67
N GLU A 186 3.60 -17.73 -3.61
CA GLU A 186 3.02 -17.46 -4.91
C GLU A 186 1.54 -17.13 -4.74
N VAL A 187 1.12 -15.97 -5.28
CA VAL A 187 -0.25 -15.48 -5.26
C VAL A 187 -0.75 -15.25 -6.68
N HIS A 188 -1.98 -15.69 -6.91
CA HIS A 188 -2.69 -15.53 -8.17
C HIS A 188 -3.63 -14.34 -8.05
N VAL A 189 -3.21 -13.23 -8.63
CA VAL A 189 -3.98 -11.98 -8.61
C VAL A 189 -4.94 -11.96 -9.78
N LYS A 190 -6.21 -11.68 -9.50
CA LYS A 190 -7.29 -11.58 -10.47
C LYS A 190 -7.82 -10.16 -10.54
N LEU A 191 -8.38 -9.79 -11.69
CA LEU A 191 -9.04 -8.52 -11.92
C LEU A 191 -10.52 -8.62 -11.57
N VAL A 192 -11.05 -7.64 -10.83
CA VAL A 192 -12.50 -7.62 -10.51
C VAL A 192 -13.31 -7.30 -11.75
N ASP A 193 -12.86 -6.32 -12.51
CA ASP A 193 -13.44 -5.90 -13.78
C ASP A 193 -12.30 -5.62 -14.77
N PRO A 194 -12.01 -6.54 -15.70
CA PRO A 194 -10.94 -6.35 -16.68
C PRO A 194 -11.12 -5.14 -17.60
N SER A 195 -12.34 -4.61 -17.71
CA SER A 195 -12.62 -3.42 -18.53
C SER A 195 -12.34 -2.10 -17.80
N HIS A 196 -12.11 -2.15 -16.47
CA HIS A 196 -11.87 -0.96 -15.68
C HIS A 196 -10.54 -0.29 -16.09
N PRO A 197 -10.50 1.04 -16.37
CA PRO A 197 -9.33 1.69 -16.96
C PRO A 197 -8.07 1.62 -16.11
N LEU A 198 -8.17 1.49 -14.79
CA LEU A 198 -7.00 1.41 -13.92
C LEU A 198 -6.28 0.05 -14.00
N VAL A 199 -6.94 -1.01 -14.43
CA VAL A 199 -6.37 -2.38 -14.54
C VAL A 199 -6.15 -2.85 -15.97
N ASN A 200 -6.43 -2.03 -16.96
CA ASN A 200 -6.36 -2.39 -18.39
C ASN A 200 -4.94 -2.70 -18.89
N SER A 201 -3.91 -2.48 -18.08
CA SER A 201 -2.53 -2.90 -18.36
C SER A 201 -2.32 -4.40 -18.19
N PHE A 202 -3.12 -5.05 -17.35
CA PHE A 202 -3.01 -6.49 -17.08
C PHE A 202 -3.76 -7.31 -18.14
N ASP A 203 -3.34 -8.58 -18.28
CA ASP A 203 -4.15 -9.55 -19.01
C ASP A 203 -5.46 -9.83 -18.26
N PRO A 204 -6.57 -10.11 -18.95
CA PRO A 204 -7.85 -10.37 -18.30
C PRO A 204 -7.83 -11.50 -17.26
N GLU A 205 -6.93 -12.47 -17.44
CA GLU A 205 -6.71 -13.58 -16.51
C GLU A 205 -5.96 -13.18 -15.24
N GLY A 206 -5.44 -11.94 -15.20
CA GLY A 206 -4.63 -11.45 -14.08
C GLY A 206 -3.15 -11.82 -14.20
N PHE A 207 -2.48 -11.94 -13.07
CA PHE A 207 -1.05 -12.25 -13.03
C PHE A 207 -0.67 -13.06 -11.79
N VAL A 208 0.51 -13.66 -11.83
CA VAL A 208 1.07 -14.43 -10.73
C VAL A 208 2.37 -13.77 -10.29
N HIS A 209 2.55 -13.62 -8.98
CA HIS A 209 3.80 -13.17 -8.40
C HIS A 209 3.99 -13.74 -6.98
N PHE A 210 5.17 -13.56 -6.42
CA PHE A 210 5.47 -13.99 -5.07
C PHE A 210 5.37 -12.78 -4.12
N ASP A 211 4.41 -12.83 -3.17
CA ASP A 211 4.12 -11.67 -2.30
C ASP A 211 3.51 -12.09 -0.95
N GLU A 212 3.26 -11.12 -0.09
CA GLU A 212 2.49 -11.26 1.15
C GLU A 212 0.99 -11.05 0.89
N PRO A 213 0.15 -12.09 1.03
CA PRO A 213 -1.28 -11.91 0.88
C PRO A 213 -1.88 -11.24 2.14
N TYR A 214 -2.09 -9.93 2.09
CA TYR A 214 -2.66 -9.15 3.18
C TYR A 214 -4.14 -9.46 3.41
N PHE A 215 -4.49 -9.59 4.69
CA PHE A 215 -5.86 -9.64 5.18
C PHE A 215 -6.17 -8.36 5.96
N PHE A 216 -7.42 -7.94 5.90
CA PHE A 216 -7.84 -6.64 6.40
C PHE A 216 -8.97 -6.77 7.43
N LYS A 217 -9.14 -5.70 8.23
CA LYS A 217 -10.17 -5.55 9.28
C LYS A 217 -10.84 -4.18 9.20
N ASN A 218 -11.72 -3.91 10.16
CA ASN A 218 -12.42 -2.63 10.35
C ASN A 218 -13.25 -2.22 9.12
N ALA A 219 -12.99 -1.03 8.56
CA ALA A 219 -13.76 -0.48 7.44
C ALA A 219 -13.76 -1.37 6.19
N TYR A 220 -12.80 -2.29 6.06
CA TYR A 220 -12.75 -3.21 4.93
C TYR A 220 -14.04 -3.98 4.72
N PHE A 221 -14.68 -4.44 5.79
CA PHE A 221 -15.90 -5.24 5.71
C PHE A 221 -17.17 -4.44 5.41
N ARG A 222 -17.05 -3.12 5.30
CA ARG A 222 -18.16 -2.30 4.80
C ARG A 222 -18.22 -2.26 3.28
N TYR A 223 -17.12 -2.67 2.61
CA TYR A 223 -16.98 -2.62 1.16
C TYR A 223 -17.31 -1.26 0.54
N ASP A 224 -17.02 -0.20 1.30
CA ASP A 224 -17.18 1.19 0.86
C ASP A 224 -16.00 1.62 -0.01
N PHE A 225 -15.74 0.84 -1.06
CA PHE A 225 -14.72 1.08 -2.07
C PHE A 225 -15.05 0.34 -3.38
N ARG A 226 -14.45 0.76 -4.48
CA ARG A 226 -14.43 0.03 -5.75
C ARG A 226 -13.22 -0.89 -5.77
N PRO A 227 -13.38 -2.21 -5.67
CA PRO A 227 -12.26 -3.14 -5.74
C PRO A 227 -11.71 -3.24 -7.16
N LEU A 228 -10.40 -3.41 -7.27
CA LEU A 228 -9.68 -3.53 -8.53
C LEU A 228 -9.06 -4.92 -8.71
N LEU A 229 -8.37 -5.41 -7.67
CA LEU A 229 -7.67 -6.69 -7.67
C LEU A 229 -8.12 -7.55 -6.50
N TYR A 230 -8.16 -8.88 -6.72
CA TYR A 230 -8.49 -9.84 -5.66
C TYR A 230 -7.64 -11.10 -5.72
N LEU A 231 -7.61 -11.83 -4.62
CA LEU A 231 -7.05 -13.18 -4.48
C LEU A 231 -8.18 -14.19 -4.27
N GLU A 232 -8.03 -15.38 -4.86
CA GLU A 232 -8.87 -16.56 -4.58
C GLU A 232 -8.36 -17.24 -3.31
N LEU A 233 -9.16 -17.25 -2.25
CA LEU A 233 -8.70 -17.67 -0.93
C LEU A 233 -8.43 -19.18 -0.81
N ASP A 234 -9.00 -19.99 -1.67
CA ASP A 234 -8.74 -21.44 -1.76
C ASP A 234 -7.32 -21.74 -2.22
N LYS A 235 -6.68 -20.83 -2.93
CA LYS A 235 -5.28 -20.94 -3.39
C LYS A 235 -4.26 -20.43 -2.36
N ILE A 236 -4.69 -19.72 -1.32
CA ILE A 236 -3.79 -19.19 -0.30
C ILE A 236 -3.49 -20.25 0.76
N LYS A 237 -2.19 -20.52 0.98
CA LYS A 237 -1.73 -21.39 2.07
C LYS A 237 -1.67 -20.61 3.37
N MET A 238 -2.44 -21.02 4.38
CA MET A 238 -2.46 -20.38 5.69
C MET A 238 -2.70 -21.39 6.80
N LYS A 239 -2.16 -21.11 8.00
CA LYS A 239 -2.37 -21.92 9.22
C LYS A 239 -3.65 -21.55 9.95
N ARG A 240 -4.15 -20.32 9.78
CA ARG A 240 -5.41 -19.88 10.38
C ARG A 240 -6.61 -20.51 9.65
N PRO A 241 -7.75 -20.69 10.32
CA PRO A 241 -9.00 -21.07 9.65
C PRO A 241 -9.26 -20.11 8.48
N ARG A 242 -9.66 -20.66 7.35
CA ARG A 242 -10.00 -19.84 6.19
C ARG A 242 -11.24 -18.99 6.49
N PRO A 243 -11.26 -17.73 6.09
CA PRO A 243 -12.48 -16.94 6.09
C PRO A 243 -13.58 -17.65 5.29
N LYS A 244 -14.84 -17.36 5.60
CA LYS A 244 -15.99 -17.88 4.82
C LYS A 244 -16.02 -17.30 3.40
N ASP A 245 -15.43 -16.12 3.20
CA ASP A 245 -15.32 -15.48 1.89
C ASP A 245 -14.46 -16.34 0.94
N LYS A 246 -14.83 -16.36 -0.32
CA LYS A 246 -14.08 -17.08 -1.38
C LYS A 246 -12.95 -16.25 -1.97
N ILE A 247 -13.07 -14.94 -1.87
CA ILE A 247 -12.12 -13.98 -2.43
C ILE A 247 -11.70 -12.94 -1.40
N LYS A 248 -10.55 -12.30 -1.64
CA LYS A 248 -10.04 -11.19 -0.85
C LYS A 248 -9.60 -10.07 -1.77
N TYR A 249 -10.25 -8.91 -1.68
CA TYR A 249 -9.80 -7.72 -2.39
C TYR A 249 -8.49 -7.23 -1.79
N ILE A 250 -7.52 -6.95 -2.64
CA ILE A 250 -6.16 -6.55 -2.26
C ILE A 250 -5.74 -5.22 -2.87
N SER A 251 -6.55 -4.65 -3.73
CA SER A 251 -6.37 -3.31 -4.26
C SER A 251 -7.72 -2.69 -4.56
N TRP A 252 -7.86 -1.40 -4.29
CA TRP A 252 -9.12 -0.67 -4.48
C TRP A 252 -8.89 0.82 -4.64
N ILE A 253 -9.95 1.49 -5.13
CA ILE A 253 -10.10 2.93 -5.08
C ILE A 253 -11.35 3.30 -4.29
N LYS A 254 -11.37 4.50 -3.72
CA LYS A 254 -12.56 5.02 -3.06
C LYS A 254 -12.56 6.55 -2.99
N ARG A 255 -13.75 7.11 -2.76
CA ARG A 255 -13.90 8.50 -2.34
C ARG A 255 -13.84 8.61 -0.83
N HIS A 256 -13.17 9.67 -0.35
CA HIS A 256 -13.29 10.12 1.02
C HIS A 256 -13.58 11.62 1.02
N GLY A 257 -14.84 11.99 1.25
CA GLY A 257 -15.31 13.34 0.95
C GLY A 257 -15.16 13.64 -0.54
N ARG A 258 -14.44 14.71 -0.88
CA ARG A 258 -14.13 15.06 -2.28
C ARG A 258 -12.82 14.43 -2.78
N GLY A 259 -12.02 13.85 -1.88
CA GLY A 259 -10.71 13.27 -2.20
C GLY A 259 -10.81 11.88 -2.80
N ARG A 260 -9.67 11.43 -3.31
CA ARG A 260 -9.51 10.15 -4.00
C ARG A 260 -8.42 9.33 -3.32
N VAL A 261 -8.74 8.09 -3.00
CA VAL A 261 -7.82 7.16 -2.34
C VAL A 261 -7.58 5.96 -3.25
N PHE A 262 -6.32 5.61 -3.44
CA PHE A 262 -5.89 4.39 -4.12
C PHE A 262 -5.05 3.56 -3.16
N TYR A 263 -5.39 2.29 -2.99
CA TYR A 263 -4.61 1.31 -2.24
C TYR A 263 -4.15 0.17 -3.14
N SER A 264 -2.88 -0.22 -3.01
CA SER A 264 -2.31 -1.40 -3.66
C SER A 264 -1.51 -2.24 -2.66
N SER A 265 -1.93 -3.50 -2.42
CA SER A 265 -1.19 -4.46 -1.62
C SER A 265 0.02 -5.06 -2.37
N PRO A 266 -0.04 -5.42 -3.67
CA PRO A 266 1.12 -5.90 -4.41
C PRO A 266 2.30 -4.96 -4.29
N SER A 267 3.52 -5.53 -4.11
CA SER A 267 4.82 -4.85 -3.99
C SER A 267 5.53 -4.97 -2.63
N HIS A 268 5.28 -6.03 -1.87
CA HIS A 268 6.14 -6.36 -0.73
C HIS A 268 7.58 -6.63 -1.18
N ASN A 269 7.77 -7.31 -2.30
CA ASN A 269 9.06 -7.66 -2.87
C ASN A 269 9.41 -6.74 -4.06
N ALA A 270 10.66 -6.26 -4.12
CA ALA A 270 11.10 -5.39 -5.22
C ALA A 270 11.07 -6.08 -6.59
N GLN A 271 11.16 -7.42 -6.62
CA GLN A 271 11.01 -8.23 -7.83
C GLN A 271 9.64 -8.01 -8.51
N SER A 272 8.61 -7.66 -7.74
CA SER A 272 7.29 -7.35 -8.29
C SER A 272 7.31 -6.15 -9.25
N PHE A 273 8.20 -5.19 -9.03
CA PHE A 273 8.35 -4.02 -9.91
C PHE A 273 8.99 -4.35 -11.26
N GLU A 274 9.52 -5.55 -11.44
CA GLU A 274 10.01 -6.02 -12.74
C GLU A 274 8.87 -6.45 -13.69
N ASN A 275 7.63 -6.31 -13.25
CA ASN A 275 6.44 -6.45 -14.08
C ASN A 275 6.01 -5.08 -14.62
N PRO A 276 6.18 -4.78 -15.92
CA PRO A 276 5.83 -3.48 -16.48
C PRO A 276 4.33 -3.16 -16.37
N LYS A 277 3.47 -4.19 -16.35
CA LYS A 277 2.02 -4.02 -16.18
C LYS A 277 1.67 -3.55 -14.76
N LEU A 278 2.43 -4.00 -13.74
CA LEU A 278 2.29 -3.49 -12.38
C LEU A 278 2.75 -2.03 -12.27
N LEU A 279 3.84 -1.64 -12.96
CA LEU A 279 4.28 -0.25 -13.01
C LEU A 279 3.21 0.66 -13.61
N GLN A 280 2.58 0.22 -14.71
CA GLN A 280 1.47 0.96 -15.32
C GLN A 280 0.25 1.05 -14.39
N PHE A 281 -0.07 -0.02 -13.67
CA PHE A 281 -1.16 -0.03 -12.70
C PHE A 281 -0.93 0.97 -11.56
N LEU A 282 0.29 1.01 -11.00
CA LEU A 282 0.67 1.99 -9.96
C LEU A 282 0.58 3.42 -10.49
N TYR A 283 1.00 3.64 -11.73
CA TYR A 283 0.84 4.93 -12.39
C TYR A 283 -0.62 5.33 -12.57
N ASN A 284 -1.47 4.42 -13.05
CA ASN A 284 -2.90 4.66 -13.21
C ASN A 284 -3.55 5.03 -11.87
N GLY A 285 -3.18 4.32 -10.77
CA GLY A 285 -3.63 4.63 -9.42
C GLY A 285 -3.18 6.00 -8.92
N LEU A 286 -1.94 6.39 -9.23
CA LEU A 286 -1.41 7.72 -8.91
C LEU A 286 -2.16 8.82 -9.69
N LEU A 287 -2.43 8.60 -10.99
CA LEU A 287 -3.21 9.53 -11.81
C LEU A 287 -4.65 9.68 -11.31
N TYR A 288 -5.28 8.57 -10.90
CA TYR A 288 -6.61 8.61 -10.29
C TYR A 288 -6.61 9.44 -9.01
N ALA A 289 -5.68 9.18 -8.09
CA ALA A 289 -5.55 9.92 -6.84
C ALA A 289 -5.30 11.42 -7.09
N ALA A 290 -4.50 11.75 -8.10
CA ALA A 290 -4.22 13.13 -8.50
C ALA A 290 -5.39 13.83 -9.22
N GLY A 291 -6.44 13.11 -9.58
CA GLY A 291 -7.59 13.65 -10.29
C GLY A 291 -7.38 13.85 -11.80
N PHE A 292 -6.37 13.21 -12.37
CA PHE A 292 -6.12 13.24 -13.84
C PHE A 292 -6.95 12.21 -14.61
N VAL A 293 -7.45 11.19 -13.93
CA VAL A 293 -8.28 10.12 -14.51
C VAL A 293 -9.58 10.03 -13.77
N ASP A 294 -10.69 10.14 -14.49
CA ASP A 294 -12.03 9.83 -14.02
C ASP A 294 -12.40 8.41 -14.46
N CYS A 295 -12.96 7.63 -13.54
CA CYS A 295 -13.41 6.27 -13.78
C CYS A 295 -14.56 5.94 -12.82
N ASP A 296 -15.18 4.77 -12.98
CA ASP A 296 -16.16 4.28 -12.02
C ASP A 296 -15.48 3.93 -10.69
N ASP A 297 -15.67 4.80 -9.70
CA ASP A 297 -15.20 4.62 -8.32
C ASP A 297 -16.35 4.32 -7.34
N SER A 298 -17.50 3.86 -7.86
CA SER A 298 -18.67 3.48 -7.08
C SER A 298 -18.38 2.32 -6.16
N ALA A 299 -18.71 2.47 -4.88
CA ALA A 299 -18.51 1.41 -3.89
C ALA A 299 -19.42 0.21 -4.16
N ILE A 300 -18.91 -1.00 -3.90
CA ILE A 300 -19.68 -2.24 -4.14
C ILE A 300 -20.75 -2.50 -3.08
N ASN A 301 -20.67 -1.90 -1.89
CA ASN A 301 -21.73 -2.00 -0.88
C ASN A 301 -23.08 -1.51 -1.40
N ASN A 302 -23.11 -0.61 -2.38
CA ASN A 302 -24.33 -0.14 -3.03
C ASN A 302 -24.95 -1.19 -3.99
N GLN A 303 -24.23 -2.30 -4.26
CA GLN A 303 -24.68 -3.36 -5.19
C GLN A 303 -25.13 -4.64 -4.46
N ILE A 304 -24.98 -4.69 -3.11
CA ILE A 304 -25.29 -5.88 -2.29
C ILE A 304 -26.70 -5.81 -1.66
N ASN A 305 -27.50 -4.80 -2.00
CA ASN A 305 -28.91 -4.65 -1.56
C ASN A 305 -29.89 -5.28 -2.54
#